data_adda5e05ce705bb9be8ec456c0723609
#
_entry.id   adda5e05ce705bb9be8ec456c0723609
#
_cell.length_a   1.000
_cell.length_b   1.000
_cell.length_c   1.000
_cell.angle_alpha   90.00
_cell.angle_beta   90.00
_cell.angle_gamma   90.00
#
_symmetry.space_group_name_H-M   'P 1'
#
loop_
_entity.id
_entity.type
_entity.pdbx_description
1 polymer ?
#
loop_
_entity_poly.entity_id
_entity_poly.type
_entity_poly.pdbx_seq_one_letter_code
_entity_poly.pdbx_strand_id
1 'polypeptide(L)' 'MPRIRSILGACSIEIAQHRRTCHRDRDSHTIPKGTPCLVIKNATAGAKNYCPQCALAILDKAADDLASLREALE' A
#
# COMPACT_ATOMS: atom_id res chain seq x y z
N MET A 1 -3.43 -3.30 -29.75
CA MET A 1 -4.28 -3.66 -28.62
C MET A 1 -4.14 -2.66 -27.47
N PRO A 2 -5.23 -2.28 -26.82
CA PRO A 2 -5.10 -1.43 -25.66
C PRO A 2 -4.36 -2.16 -24.54
N ARG A 3 -3.52 -1.42 -23.84
CA ARG A 3 -2.72 -1.96 -22.75
C ARG A 3 -3.57 -2.09 -21.50
N ILE A 4 -3.50 -3.24 -20.86
CA ILE A 4 -4.19 -3.44 -19.58
C ILE A 4 -3.39 -2.76 -18.48
N ARG A 5 -4.02 -1.85 -17.73
CA ARG A 5 -3.41 -1.15 -16.63
C ARG A 5 -3.64 -1.90 -15.32
N SER A 6 -2.64 -1.87 -14.44
CA SER A 6 -2.80 -2.41 -13.10
C SER A 6 -3.70 -1.51 -12.27
N ILE A 7 -4.66 -2.11 -11.55
CA ILE A 7 -5.46 -1.37 -10.59
C ILE A 7 -4.67 -0.99 -9.34
N LEU A 8 -3.47 -1.57 -9.19
CA LEU A 8 -2.57 -1.28 -8.08
C LEU A 8 -1.50 -0.24 -8.45
N GLY A 9 -1.70 0.49 -9.54
CA GLY A 9 -0.73 1.47 -10.03
C GLY A 9 -0.45 2.62 -9.07
N ALA A 10 -1.36 2.89 -8.13
CA ALA A 10 -1.16 3.92 -7.11
C ALA A 10 -0.33 3.43 -5.92
N CYS A 11 -0.01 2.14 -5.86
CA CYS A 11 0.75 1.53 -4.78
C CYS A 11 2.19 1.32 -5.20
N SER A 12 3.14 1.63 -4.32
CA SER A 12 4.56 1.42 -4.59
C SER A 12 5.30 1.16 -3.30
N ILE A 13 6.50 0.62 -3.41
CA ILE A 13 7.39 0.42 -2.27
C ILE A 13 8.49 1.47 -2.35
N GLU A 14 8.68 2.21 -1.26
CA GLU A 14 9.75 3.20 -1.14
C GLU A 14 10.58 2.91 0.09
N ILE A 15 11.87 3.20 0.01
CA ILE A 15 12.75 3.14 1.17
C ILE A 15 12.65 4.49 1.88
N ALA A 16 12.32 4.47 3.16
CA ALA A 16 12.17 5.70 3.93
C ALA A 16 13.51 6.42 4.06
N GLN A 17 13.63 7.61 3.50
CA GLN A 17 14.84 8.44 3.59
C GLN A 17 14.91 9.16 4.92
N HIS A 18 13.78 9.33 5.57
CA HIS A 18 13.64 9.94 6.89
C HIS A 18 12.66 9.12 7.69
N ARG A 19 12.67 9.29 9.00
CA ARG A 19 11.68 8.66 9.86
C ARG A 19 10.29 9.08 9.41
N ARG A 20 9.40 8.10 9.22
CA ARG A 20 8.02 8.32 8.83
C ARG A 20 7.09 7.69 9.84
N THR A 21 5.82 8.10 9.81
CA THR A 21 4.78 7.54 10.66
C THR A 21 3.87 6.64 9.84
N CYS A 22 3.51 5.47 10.39
CA CYS A 22 2.54 4.59 9.74
C CYS A 22 1.17 5.26 9.78
N HIS A 23 0.52 5.35 8.63
CA HIS A 23 -0.77 6.03 8.53
C HIS A 23 -1.89 5.27 9.26
N ARG A 24 -1.75 3.96 9.41
CA ARG A 24 -2.73 3.13 10.10
C ARG A 24 -2.71 3.35 11.61
N ASP A 25 -1.52 3.49 12.17
CA ASP A 25 -1.35 3.71 13.62
C ASP A 25 -0.18 4.64 13.87
N ARG A 26 -0.47 5.92 13.98
CA ARG A 26 0.54 6.96 14.15
C ARG A 26 1.24 6.92 15.49
N ASP A 27 0.53 6.44 16.52
CA ASP A 27 1.07 6.49 17.88
C ASP A 27 1.97 5.30 18.19
N SER A 28 1.66 4.13 17.60
CA SER A 28 2.35 2.88 17.92
C SER A 28 3.34 2.46 16.84
N HIS A 29 3.13 2.86 15.59
CA HIS A 29 3.92 2.39 14.47
C HIS A 29 4.73 3.53 13.86
N THR A 30 6.05 3.39 13.94
CA THR A 30 6.98 4.33 13.31
C THR A 30 7.80 3.58 12.27
N ILE A 31 8.05 4.24 11.15
CA ILE A 31 8.87 3.69 10.07
C ILE A 31 10.26 4.30 10.18
N PRO A 32 11.27 3.55 10.65
CA PRO A 32 12.63 4.09 10.75
C PRO A 32 13.24 4.32 9.38
N LYS A 33 14.24 5.19 9.34
CA LYS A 33 15.01 5.45 8.13
C LYS A 33 15.63 4.15 7.62
N GLY A 34 15.56 3.93 6.30
CA GLY A 34 16.11 2.75 5.66
C GLY A 34 15.18 1.56 5.62
N THR A 35 13.95 1.69 6.15
CA THR A 35 12.96 0.63 6.14
C THR A 35 12.07 0.76 4.92
N PRO A 36 11.79 -0.34 4.19
CA PRO A 36 10.83 -0.29 3.10
C PRO A 36 9.43 -0.02 3.65
N CYS A 37 8.67 0.82 2.95
CA CYS A 37 7.30 1.14 3.32
C CYS A 37 6.40 1.08 2.10
N LEU A 38 5.15 0.69 2.32
CA LEU A 38 4.14 0.72 1.28
C LEU A 38 3.60 2.15 1.18
N VAL A 39 3.63 2.71 -0.01
CA VAL A 39 3.11 4.05 -0.28
C VAL A 39 1.91 3.94 -1.20
N ILE A 40 0.77 4.46 -0.75
CA ILE A 40 -0.45 4.53 -1.54
C ILE A 40 -0.71 6.00 -1.84
N LYS A 41 -0.67 6.36 -3.11
CA LYS A 41 -0.88 7.73 -3.55
C LYS A 41 -2.34 7.93 -3.93
N ASN A 42 -2.90 9.04 -3.45
CA ASN A 42 -4.27 9.41 -3.75
C ASN A 42 -4.29 10.85 -4.26
N ALA A 43 -5.01 11.09 -5.34
CA ALA A 43 -5.06 12.40 -6.00
C ALA A 43 -5.56 13.52 -5.07
N THR A 44 -6.46 13.20 -4.15
CA THR A 44 -7.05 14.20 -3.25
C THR A 44 -6.43 14.20 -1.85
N ALA A 45 -6.03 13.04 -1.34
CA ALA A 45 -5.55 12.89 0.03
C ALA A 45 -4.03 12.84 0.14
N GLY A 46 -3.29 12.84 -1.00
CA GLY A 46 -1.84 12.72 -0.99
C GLY A 46 -1.37 11.30 -0.75
N ALA A 47 -0.10 11.15 -0.40
CA ALA A 47 0.51 9.84 -0.20
C ALA A 47 0.32 9.38 1.25
N LYS A 48 0.00 8.09 1.41
CA LYS A 48 -0.10 7.44 2.72
C LYS A 48 0.99 6.41 2.85
N ASN A 49 1.68 6.39 3.98
CA ASN A 49 2.78 5.47 4.23
C ASN A 49 2.35 4.41 5.25
N TYR A 50 2.75 3.17 5.01
CA TYR A 50 2.44 2.06 5.92
C TYR A 50 3.71 1.29 6.23
N CYS A 51 3.90 0.92 7.50
CA CYS A 51 5.03 0.11 7.92
C CYS A 51 4.93 -1.30 7.31
N PRO A 52 6.03 -2.06 7.23
CA PRO A 52 5.99 -3.38 6.61
C PRO A 52 4.95 -4.31 7.19
N GLN A 53 4.74 -4.28 8.50
CA GLN A 53 3.76 -5.11 9.17
C GLN A 53 2.33 -4.78 8.73
N CYS A 54 1.98 -3.50 8.73
CA CYS A 54 0.67 -3.05 8.26
C CYS A 54 0.51 -3.25 6.75
N ALA A 55 1.59 -3.06 6.00
CA ALA A 55 1.58 -3.27 4.55
C ALA A 55 1.24 -4.72 4.20
N LEU A 56 1.83 -5.68 4.91
CA LEU A 56 1.53 -7.09 4.67
C LEU A 56 0.06 -7.41 4.93
N ALA A 57 -0.51 -6.86 6.00
CA ALA A 57 -1.93 -7.05 6.31
C ALA A 57 -2.83 -6.44 5.21
N ILE A 58 -2.46 -5.26 4.72
CA ILE A 58 -3.19 -4.59 3.64
C ILE A 58 -3.11 -5.41 2.35
N LEU A 59 -1.94 -5.95 2.03
CA LEU A 59 -1.75 -6.76 0.83
C LEU A 59 -2.50 -8.08 0.92
N ASP A 60 -2.56 -8.69 2.09
CA ASP A 60 -3.36 -9.90 2.31
C ASP A 60 -4.84 -9.64 2.04
N LYS A 61 -5.36 -8.54 2.56
CA LYS A 61 -6.75 -8.14 2.31
C LYS A 61 -6.97 -7.84 0.83
N ALA A 62 -6.02 -7.17 0.18
CA ALA A 62 -6.12 -6.87 -1.25
C ALA A 62 -6.13 -8.15 -2.09
N ALA A 63 -5.36 -9.16 -1.71
CA ALA A 63 -5.35 -10.43 -2.41
C ALA A 63 -6.72 -11.13 -2.33
N ASP A 64 -7.34 -11.11 -1.16
CA ASP A 64 -8.69 -11.64 -0.97
C ASP A 64 -9.72 -10.88 -1.81
N ASP A 65 -9.64 -9.57 -1.82
CA ASP A 65 -10.54 -8.73 -2.60
C ASP A 65 -10.39 -8.97 -4.10
N LEU A 66 -9.16 -9.12 -4.57
CA LEU A 66 -8.88 -9.43 -5.98
C LEU A 66 -9.45 -10.78 -6.36
N ALA A 67 -9.29 -11.78 -5.51
CA ALA A 67 -9.85 -13.12 -5.75
C ALA A 67 -11.37 -13.08 -5.83
N SER A 68 -12.01 -12.33 -4.93
CA SER A 68 -13.46 -12.15 -4.94
C SER A 68 -13.96 -11.50 -6.21
N LEU A 69 -13.25 -10.47 -6.68
CA LEU A 69 -13.60 -9.80 -7.93
C LEU A 69 -13.45 -10.71 -9.13
N ARG A 70 -12.42 -11.52 -9.16
CA ARG A 70 -12.24 -12.50 -10.25
C ARG A 70 -13.36 -13.51 -10.27
N GLU A 71 -13.72 -14.06 -9.12
CA GLU A 71 -14.84 -15.02 -9.03
C GLU A 71 -16.15 -14.43 -9.55
N ALA A 72 -16.40 -13.17 -9.23
CA ALA A 72 -17.62 -12.50 -9.68
C ALA A 72 -17.68 -12.35 -11.20
N LEU A 73 -16.53 -12.31 -11.85
CA LEU A 73 -16.42 -12.13 -13.31
C LEU A 73 -16.33 -13.46 -14.06
N GLU A 74 -15.99 -14.51 -13.40
CA GLU A 74 -15.92 -15.86 -13.98
C GLU A 74 -17.29 -16.57 -13.88
#